data_733fadaea65e5c3c9986da07ae0f04be
#
_entry.id   733fadaea65e5c3c9986da07ae0f04be
#
_cell.length_a   1.000
_cell.length_b   1.000
_cell.length_c   1.000
_cell.angle_alpha   90.00
_cell.angle_beta   90.00
_cell.angle_gamma   90.00
#
_symmetry.space_group_name_H-M   'P 1'
#
loop_
_entity.id
_entity.type
_entity.pdbx_description
1 polymer ?
#
loop_
_entity_poly.entity_id
_entity_poly.type
_entity_poly.pdbx_seq_one_letter_code
_entity_poly.pdbx_strand_id
1 'polypeptide(L)'
;MFINEYGGRDDPTIVLLAPMMVSGSDLYGMMKPHFKGRYHVVAPDQGAHGRAGAYVSPDEEYRALKQFLTETGCTRIALVYGASLGVAVGYRLFLDPAFEVERAWFDGVALARNARFAEWFMKRMFRSRKKTLAKTCAEASPSLVKMYGYDFAKMMTRNFERITIEDIDNICRACCHYDLRKLTDDEQRRLHLDFGEKDFDWKYSRKTVPVYMPKAELVIRPGYPHCAYMAAEPKAYVEQIEAFMGREASCC
;
A
#
# COMPACT_ATOMS: atom_id res chain seq x y z
N MET A 1 13.97 5.08 3.34
CA MET A 1 13.40 3.72 3.53
C MET A 1 14.26 2.91 4.49
N PHE A 2 13.67 2.04 5.31
CA PHE A 2 14.38 1.05 6.14
C PHE A 2 13.81 -0.33 5.82
N ILE A 3 14.66 -1.30 5.43
CA ILE A 3 14.17 -2.62 5.01
C ILE A 3 14.03 -3.55 6.22
N ASN A 4 12.84 -4.10 6.40
CA ASN A 4 12.57 -5.24 7.27
C ASN A 4 12.46 -6.48 6.39
N GLU A 5 13.21 -7.53 6.73
CA GLU A 5 13.26 -8.79 6.00
C GLU A 5 12.91 -9.94 6.94
N TYR A 6 12.07 -10.88 6.50
CA TYR A 6 11.58 -12.00 7.29
C TYR A 6 11.50 -13.28 6.43
N GLY A 7 11.60 -14.42 7.08
CA GLY A 7 11.56 -15.72 6.41
C GLY A 7 12.87 -16.12 5.71
N GLY A 8 12.84 -17.21 4.99
CA GLY A 8 14.00 -17.72 4.26
C GLY A 8 14.05 -17.19 2.83
N ARG A 9 15.22 -16.82 2.34
CA ARG A 9 15.40 -16.29 0.96
C ARG A 9 15.14 -17.33 -0.13
N ASP A 10 15.10 -18.61 0.22
CA ASP A 10 14.74 -19.69 -0.71
C ASP A 10 13.22 -19.85 -0.89
N ASP A 11 12.42 -19.23 0.00
CA ASP A 11 10.96 -19.21 -0.12
C ASP A 11 10.51 -18.12 -1.13
N PRO A 12 9.30 -18.22 -1.73
CA PRO A 12 8.79 -17.22 -2.65
C PRO A 12 8.78 -15.80 -2.05
N THR A 13 9.38 -14.82 -2.75
CA THR A 13 9.49 -13.45 -2.24
C THR A 13 8.17 -12.71 -2.38
N ILE A 14 7.71 -12.08 -1.30
CA ILE A 14 6.61 -11.10 -1.30
C ILE A 14 7.10 -9.75 -0.77
N VAL A 15 6.68 -8.67 -1.43
CA VAL A 15 6.98 -7.29 -1.03
C VAL A 15 5.72 -6.66 -0.47
N LEU A 16 5.76 -6.21 0.80
CA LEU A 16 4.62 -5.60 1.50
C LEU A 16 4.84 -4.10 1.71
N LEU A 17 4.12 -3.27 0.97
CA LEU A 17 4.21 -1.81 1.01
C LEU A 17 3.01 -1.21 1.76
N ALA A 18 3.27 -0.71 2.95
CA ALA A 18 2.27 -0.27 3.89
C ALA A 18 1.59 1.06 3.50
N PRO A 19 0.34 1.31 3.94
CA PRO A 19 -0.30 2.61 3.81
C PRO A 19 0.33 3.64 4.76
N MET A 20 -0.01 4.92 4.59
CA MET A 20 0.35 5.97 5.54
C MET A 20 -0.12 5.61 6.95
N MET A 21 0.65 5.95 7.96
CA MET A 21 0.45 5.64 9.39
C MET A 21 0.66 4.16 9.78
N VAL A 22 1.15 3.33 8.87
CA VAL A 22 1.49 1.92 9.14
C VAL A 22 2.94 1.69 8.72
N SER A 23 3.76 1.10 9.59
CA SER A 23 5.11 0.69 9.22
C SER A 23 5.09 -0.66 8.48
N GLY A 24 6.15 -0.99 7.76
CA GLY A 24 6.28 -2.30 7.12
C GLY A 24 6.23 -3.43 8.13
N SER A 25 6.85 -3.24 9.30
CA SER A 25 6.82 -4.22 10.39
C SER A 25 5.42 -4.38 11.01
N ASP A 26 4.64 -3.29 11.16
CA ASP A 26 3.26 -3.36 11.63
C ASP A 26 2.39 -4.13 10.63
N LEU A 27 2.50 -3.82 9.33
CA LEU A 27 1.77 -4.52 8.26
C LEU A 27 2.09 -6.02 8.25
N TYR A 28 3.38 -6.37 8.28
CA TYR A 28 3.79 -7.77 8.36
C TYR A 28 3.24 -8.46 9.60
N GLY A 29 3.33 -7.81 10.78
CA GLY A 29 2.79 -8.35 12.04
C GLY A 29 1.30 -8.66 11.98
N MET A 30 0.52 -7.88 11.23
CA MET A 30 -0.91 -8.10 11.03
C MET A 30 -1.20 -9.27 10.08
N MET A 31 -0.43 -9.40 8.99
CA MET A 31 -0.67 -10.41 7.96
C MET A 31 -0.08 -11.77 8.31
N LYS A 32 1.09 -11.79 8.98
CA LYS A 32 1.86 -13.00 9.30
C LYS A 32 1.04 -14.14 9.94
N PRO A 33 0.18 -13.89 10.95
CA PRO A 33 -0.57 -14.97 11.61
C PRO A 33 -1.53 -15.72 10.69
N HIS A 34 -1.82 -15.16 9.52
CA HIS A 34 -2.83 -15.65 8.59
C HIS A 34 -2.25 -16.27 7.33
N PHE A 35 -0.96 -16.10 7.05
CA PHE A 35 -0.29 -16.80 5.97
C PHE A 35 -0.22 -18.31 6.26
N LYS A 36 -0.63 -19.12 5.27
CA LYS A 36 -0.52 -20.58 5.28
C LYS A 36 0.78 -21.05 4.64
N GLY A 37 1.22 -20.30 3.62
CA GLY A 37 2.50 -20.55 2.94
C GLY A 37 3.70 -20.02 3.71
N ARG A 38 4.88 -20.49 3.30
CA ARG A 38 6.16 -19.92 3.74
C ARG A 38 6.61 -18.93 2.69
N TYR A 39 7.02 -17.75 3.13
CA TYR A 39 7.44 -16.67 2.25
C TYR A 39 8.69 -15.98 2.78
N HIS A 40 9.54 -15.58 1.86
CA HIS A 40 10.52 -14.53 2.09
C HIS A 40 9.80 -13.19 1.98
N VAL A 41 9.76 -12.42 3.05
CA VAL A 41 8.96 -11.17 3.10
C VAL A 41 9.87 -9.96 3.23
N VAL A 42 9.77 -9.05 2.26
CA VAL A 42 10.39 -7.73 2.28
C VAL A 42 9.29 -6.72 2.62
N ALA A 43 9.31 -6.20 3.85
CA ALA A 43 8.31 -5.25 4.37
C ALA A 43 8.98 -3.94 4.80
N PRO A 44 9.29 -3.03 3.84
CA PRO A 44 10.03 -1.82 4.16
C PRO A 44 9.21 -0.82 4.96
N ASP A 45 9.83 -0.19 5.94
CA ASP A 45 9.35 1.05 6.51
C ASP A 45 9.63 2.17 5.50
N GLN A 46 8.60 2.71 4.88
CA GLN A 46 8.72 3.87 4.00
C GLN A 46 9.08 5.11 4.83
N GLY A 47 9.64 6.14 4.20
CA GLY A 47 9.98 7.39 4.88
C GLY A 47 8.87 7.90 5.80
N ALA A 48 9.24 8.48 6.92
CA ALA A 48 8.40 8.93 8.03
C ALA A 48 7.71 7.80 8.84
N HIS A 49 7.93 6.53 8.52
CA HIS A 49 7.34 5.39 9.23
C HIS A 49 8.42 4.48 9.86
N GLY A 50 8.04 3.77 10.92
CA GLY A 50 8.89 2.78 11.58
C GLY A 50 10.29 3.31 11.91
N ARG A 51 11.34 2.71 11.34
CA ARG A 51 12.75 3.08 11.52
C ARG A 51 13.31 3.97 10.40
N ALA A 52 12.51 4.29 9.39
CA ALA A 52 12.95 5.13 8.29
C ALA A 52 13.09 6.61 8.70
N GLY A 53 13.89 7.36 7.95
CA GLY A 53 13.99 8.82 8.03
C GLY A 53 12.77 9.53 7.42
N ALA A 54 12.92 10.79 7.02
CA ALA A 54 11.86 11.57 6.39
C ALA A 54 11.37 10.95 5.07
N TYR A 55 10.12 11.23 4.70
CA TYR A 55 9.56 10.87 3.40
C TYR A 55 9.83 11.99 2.38
N VAL A 56 10.56 11.67 1.33
CA VAL A 56 10.91 12.66 0.29
C VAL A 56 10.00 12.51 -0.94
N SER A 57 10.02 11.36 -1.58
CA SER A 57 9.23 11.11 -2.79
C SER A 57 9.09 9.60 -3.05
N PRO A 58 8.09 9.19 -3.85
CA PRO A 58 7.96 7.78 -4.25
C PRO A 58 9.15 7.30 -5.10
N ASP A 59 9.86 8.19 -5.78
CA ASP A 59 11.03 7.84 -6.58
C ASP A 59 12.25 7.53 -5.70
N GLU A 60 12.44 8.27 -4.59
CA GLU A 60 13.47 7.96 -3.58
C GLU A 60 13.18 6.61 -2.90
N GLU A 61 11.92 6.40 -2.48
CA GLU A 61 11.50 5.15 -1.86
C GLU A 61 11.68 3.97 -2.83
N TYR A 62 11.25 4.12 -4.08
CA TYR A 62 11.42 3.09 -5.10
C TYR A 62 12.90 2.79 -5.38
N ARG A 63 13.75 3.82 -5.50
CA ARG A 63 15.20 3.65 -5.75
C ARG A 63 15.85 2.84 -4.63
N ALA A 64 15.54 3.14 -3.36
CA ALA A 64 16.07 2.42 -2.22
C ALA A 64 15.61 0.94 -2.20
N LEU A 65 14.32 0.68 -2.48
CA LEU A 65 13.79 -0.69 -2.58
C LEU A 65 14.43 -1.46 -3.74
N LYS A 66 14.52 -0.83 -4.92
CA LYS A 66 15.14 -1.42 -6.12
C LYS A 66 16.59 -1.80 -5.85
N GLN A 67 17.35 -0.91 -5.23
CA GLN A 67 18.74 -1.18 -4.86
C GLN A 67 18.84 -2.43 -3.98
N PHE A 68 18.06 -2.49 -2.89
CA PHE A 68 18.06 -3.64 -1.99
C PHE A 68 17.70 -4.94 -2.71
N LEU A 69 16.61 -4.97 -3.47
CA LEU A 69 16.17 -6.16 -4.19
C LEU A 69 17.22 -6.65 -5.21
N THR A 70 17.89 -5.73 -5.89
CA THR A 70 18.95 -6.05 -6.86
C THR A 70 20.20 -6.59 -6.16
N GLU A 71 20.67 -5.93 -5.09
CA GLU A 71 21.85 -6.34 -4.33
C GLU A 71 21.67 -7.70 -3.64
N THR A 72 20.45 -8.04 -3.26
CA THR A 72 20.11 -9.33 -2.63
C THR A 72 19.70 -10.41 -3.62
N GLY A 73 19.64 -10.10 -4.92
CA GLY A 73 19.23 -11.05 -5.95
C GLY A 73 17.73 -11.38 -5.96
N CYS A 74 16.90 -10.62 -5.23
CA CYS A 74 15.45 -10.83 -5.15
C CYS A 74 14.74 -10.23 -6.37
N THR A 75 15.05 -10.71 -7.58
CA THR A 75 14.51 -10.18 -8.83
C THR A 75 13.21 -10.87 -9.27
N ARG A 76 12.93 -12.08 -8.75
CA ARG A 76 11.65 -12.77 -8.94
C ARG A 76 10.78 -12.57 -7.70
N ILE A 77 9.60 -11.96 -7.89
CA ILE A 77 8.71 -11.54 -6.82
C ILE A 77 7.34 -12.18 -7.05
N ALA A 78 6.95 -13.08 -6.15
CA ALA A 78 5.66 -13.77 -6.22
C ALA A 78 4.48 -12.81 -6.00
N LEU A 79 4.64 -11.81 -5.12
CA LEU A 79 3.62 -10.79 -4.88
C LEU A 79 4.25 -9.43 -4.57
N VAL A 80 3.75 -8.39 -5.23
CA VAL A 80 3.86 -7.00 -4.77
C VAL A 80 2.50 -6.60 -4.18
N TYR A 81 2.44 -6.46 -2.87
CA TYR A 81 1.30 -5.88 -2.16
C TYR A 81 1.56 -4.40 -1.90
N GLY A 82 0.59 -3.55 -2.20
CA GLY A 82 0.64 -2.14 -1.84
C GLY A 82 -0.72 -1.65 -1.38
N ALA A 83 -0.76 -0.93 -0.26
CA ALA A 83 -1.96 -0.26 0.20
C ALA A 83 -1.75 1.26 0.23
N SER A 84 -2.69 2.03 -0.34
CA SER A 84 -2.68 3.49 -0.31
C SER A 84 -1.31 4.08 -0.74
N LEU A 85 -0.56 4.70 0.19
CA LEU A 85 0.80 5.22 -0.05
C LEU A 85 1.72 4.16 -0.67
N GLY A 86 1.64 2.91 -0.19
CA GLY A 86 2.48 1.81 -0.66
C GLY A 86 2.32 1.52 -2.15
N VAL A 87 1.15 1.82 -2.73
CA VAL A 87 0.94 1.63 -4.18
C VAL A 87 1.82 2.55 -5.02
N ALA A 88 2.20 3.72 -4.51
CA ALA A 88 3.06 4.64 -5.25
C ALA A 88 4.44 4.01 -5.57
N VAL A 89 4.95 3.17 -4.68
CA VAL A 89 6.18 2.39 -4.89
C VAL A 89 5.87 1.06 -5.59
N GLY A 90 4.80 0.37 -5.16
CA GLY A 90 4.41 -0.94 -5.68
C GLY A 90 4.08 -0.91 -7.18
N TYR A 91 3.43 0.15 -7.66
CA TYR A 91 3.11 0.31 -9.08
C TYR A 91 4.37 0.49 -9.93
N ARG A 92 5.38 1.23 -9.43
CA ARG A 92 6.70 1.34 -10.10
C ARG A 92 7.42 0.00 -10.15
N LEU A 93 7.42 -0.73 -9.03
CA LEU A 93 8.05 -2.05 -8.96
C LEU A 93 7.39 -3.05 -9.91
N PHE A 94 6.06 -3.06 -9.96
CA PHE A 94 5.28 -3.92 -10.84
C PHE A 94 5.57 -3.67 -12.34
N LEU A 95 5.90 -2.43 -12.71
CA LEU A 95 6.15 -2.04 -14.09
C LEU A 95 7.64 -2.03 -14.50
N ASP A 96 8.56 -2.25 -13.57
CA ASP A 96 9.98 -2.26 -13.87
C ASP A 96 10.40 -3.61 -14.50
N PRO A 97 10.87 -3.63 -15.75
CA PRO A 97 11.29 -4.87 -16.44
C PRO A 97 12.51 -5.54 -15.81
N ALA A 98 13.19 -4.90 -14.85
CA ALA A 98 14.28 -5.51 -14.11
C ALA A 98 13.79 -6.59 -13.11
N PHE A 99 12.49 -6.65 -12.86
CA PHE A 99 11.88 -7.60 -11.92
C PHE A 99 10.80 -8.44 -12.59
N GLU A 100 10.80 -9.73 -12.29
CA GLU A 100 9.73 -10.66 -12.65
C GLU A 100 8.69 -10.65 -11.53
N VAL A 101 7.67 -9.77 -11.64
CA VAL A 101 6.56 -9.72 -10.67
C VAL A 101 5.44 -10.64 -11.15
N GLU A 102 5.16 -11.72 -10.42
CA GLU A 102 4.13 -12.70 -10.80
C GLU A 102 2.72 -12.16 -10.54
N ARG A 103 2.51 -11.46 -9.42
CA ARG A 103 1.22 -10.87 -9.02
C ARG A 103 1.41 -9.52 -8.36
N ALA A 104 0.43 -8.64 -8.53
CA ALA A 104 0.34 -7.37 -7.81
C ALA A 104 -1.06 -7.20 -7.22
N TRP A 105 -1.13 -6.83 -5.94
CA TRP A 105 -2.36 -6.53 -5.21
C TRP A 105 -2.31 -5.11 -4.67
N PHE A 106 -3.19 -4.24 -5.17
CA PHE A 106 -3.23 -2.84 -4.76
C PHE A 106 -4.56 -2.50 -4.12
N ASP A 107 -4.51 -1.98 -2.89
CA ASP A 107 -5.67 -1.64 -2.06
C ASP A 107 -5.75 -0.12 -1.82
N GLY A 108 -6.92 0.46 -2.00
CA GLY A 108 -7.24 1.82 -1.62
C GLY A 108 -6.33 2.87 -2.27
N VAL A 109 -6.26 2.91 -3.60
CA VAL A 109 -5.38 3.83 -4.32
C VAL A 109 -6.15 4.80 -5.22
N ALA A 110 -5.83 6.10 -5.13
CA ALA A 110 -6.34 7.10 -6.07
C ALA A 110 -5.53 7.07 -7.37
N LEU A 111 -5.80 6.10 -8.26
CA LEU A 111 -5.13 6.00 -9.56
C LEU A 111 -5.50 7.21 -10.46
N ALA A 112 -4.85 8.34 -10.23
CA ALA A 112 -5.09 9.57 -10.97
C ALA A 112 -3.77 10.19 -11.45
N ARG A 113 -3.75 10.74 -12.67
CA ARG A 113 -2.54 11.37 -13.23
C ARG A 113 -2.26 12.74 -12.62
N ASN A 114 -3.29 13.47 -12.19
CA ASN A 114 -3.15 14.82 -11.69
C ASN A 114 -4.36 15.22 -10.82
N ALA A 115 -4.41 14.74 -9.59
CA ALA A 115 -5.51 15.02 -8.67
C ALA A 115 -5.21 16.21 -7.73
N ARG A 116 -4.88 17.39 -8.27
CA ARG A 116 -4.49 18.59 -7.50
C ARG A 116 -5.49 18.97 -6.40
N PHE A 117 -6.80 18.85 -6.68
CA PHE A 117 -7.81 19.15 -5.67
C PHE A 117 -7.78 18.13 -4.53
N ALA A 118 -7.62 16.84 -4.84
CA ALA A 118 -7.46 15.79 -3.82
C ALA A 118 -6.21 16.04 -2.98
N GLU A 119 -5.07 16.36 -3.61
CA GLU A 119 -3.83 16.70 -2.91
C GLU A 119 -4.04 17.86 -1.93
N TRP A 120 -4.62 18.97 -2.39
CA TRP A 120 -4.91 20.13 -1.55
C TRP A 120 -5.83 19.78 -0.38
N PHE A 121 -6.89 19.02 -0.64
CA PHE A 121 -7.85 18.59 0.39
C PHE A 121 -7.19 17.68 1.42
N MET A 122 -6.43 16.67 0.99
CA MET A 122 -5.71 15.74 1.86
C MET A 122 -4.68 16.47 2.72
N LYS A 123 -3.88 17.35 2.15
CA LYS A 123 -2.92 18.17 2.91
C LYS A 123 -3.63 18.98 4.01
N ARG A 124 -4.71 19.67 3.67
CA ARG A 124 -5.50 20.44 4.64
C ARG A 124 -6.04 19.54 5.76
N MET A 125 -6.60 18.39 5.40
CA MET A 125 -7.18 17.43 6.34
C MET A 125 -6.12 16.86 7.29
N PHE A 126 -5.01 16.33 6.78
CA PHE A 126 -3.98 15.72 7.60
C PHE A 126 -3.22 16.73 8.46
N ARG A 127 -2.93 17.93 7.94
CA ARG A 127 -2.33 19.02 8.73
C ARG A 127 -3.26 19.44 9.89
N SER A 128 -4.57 19.50 9.67
CA SER A 128 -5.54 19.79 10.73
C SER A 128 -5.58 18.67 11.78
N ARG A 129 -5.60 17.41 11.34
CA ARG A 129 -5.54 16.24 12.25
C ARG A 129 -4.26 16.23 13.09
N LYS A 130 -3.11 16.55 12.49
CA LYS A 130 -1.82 16.66 13.19
C LYS A 130 -1.88 17.70 14.32
N LYS A 131 -2.44 18.88 14.04
CA LYS A 131 -2.63 19.95 15.04
C LYS A 131 -3.59 19.53 16.16
N THR A 132 -4.67 18.82 15.83
CA THR A 132 -5.63 18.33 16.81
C THR A 132 -5.00 17.28 17.72
N LEU A 133 -4.28 16.31 17.14
CA LEU A 133 -3.61 15.27 17.91
C LEU A 133 -2.61 15.85 18.90
N ALA A 134 -1.80 16.80 18.47
CA ALA A 134 -0.85 17.49 19.35
C ALA A 134 -1.51 18.24 20.53
N LYS A 135 -2.79 18.66 20.40
CA LYS A 135 -3.54 19.33 21.47
C LYS A 135 -4.24 18.36 22.42
N THR A 136 -4.72 17.23 21.88
CA THR A 136 -5.58 16.32 22.65
C THR A 136 -4.79 15.22 23.35
N CYS A 137 -3.56 14.94 22.92
CA CYS A 137 -2.72 13.82 23.41
C CYS A 137 -3.51 12.50 23.43
N ALA A 138 -4.41 12.31 22.47
CA ALA A 138 -5.28 11.14 22.42
C ALA A 138 -4.49 9.88 22.06
N GLU A 139 -4.60 8.82 22.84
CA GLU A 139 -3.95 7.53 22.59
C GLU A 139 -4.42 6.88 21.27
N ALA A 140 -5.69 7.07 20.93
CA ALA A 140 -6.27 6.67 19.65
C ALA A 140 -7.24 7.74 19.13
N SER A 141 -7.09 8.13 17.87
CA SER A 141 -7.99 9.09 17.22
C SER A 141 -9.41 8.51 17.11
N PRO A 142 -10.47 9.19 17.64
CA PRO A 142 -11.83 8.67 17.58
C PRO A 142 -12.32 8.36 16.15
N SER A 143 -11.89 9.15 15.16
CA SER A 143 -12.25 8.91 13.76
C SER A 143 -11.60 7.64 13.20
N LEU A 144 -10.36 7.33 13.60
CA LEU A 144 -9.69 6.09 13.22
C LEU A 144 -10.29 4.88 13.94
N VAL A 145 -10.64 5.02 15.23
CA VAL A 145 -11.32 3.96 16.00
C VAL A 145 -12.63 3.53 15.32
N LYS A 146 -13.41 4.50 14.86
CA LYS A 146 -14.66 4.22 14.13
C LYS A 146 -14.42 3.48 12.81
N MET A 147 -13.30 3.73 12.14
CA MET A 147 -12.99 3.17 10.82
C MET A 147 -12.29 1.81 10.89
N TYR A 148 -11.40 1.63 11.86
CA TYR A 148 -10.44 0.52 11.87
C TYR A 148 -10.42 -0.29 13.19
N GLY A 149 -11.21 0.09 14.19
CA GLY A 149 -11.14 -0.50 15.53
C GLY A 149 -10.05 0.14 16.40
N TYR A 150 -10.08 -0.17 17.71
CA TYR A 150 -9.26 0.55 18.70
C TYR A 150 -7.76 0.25 18.55
N ASP A 151 -7.37 -1.00 18.49
CA ASP A 151 -5.95 -1.40 18.50
C ASP A 151 -5.22 -0.88 17.25
N PHE A 152 -5.87 -1.02 16.08
CA PHE A 152 -5.32 -0.51 14.83
C PHE A 152 -5.24 1.02 14.82
N ALA A 153 -6.30 1.70 15.32
CA ALA A 153 -6.32 3.15 15.42
C ALA A 153 -5.25 3.68 16.39
N LYS A 154 -4.99 2.97 17.49
CA LYS A 154 -3.91 3.31 18.44
C LYS A 154 -2.54 3.21 17.78
N MET A 155 -2.27 2.14 17.06
CA MET A 155 -1.03 1.96 16.30
C MET A 155 -0.87 3.08 15.25
N MET A 156 -1.91 3.34 14.44
CA MET A 156 -1.89 4.42 13.45
C MET A 156 -1.66 5.80 14.07
N THR A 157 -2.29 6.08 15.22
CA THR A 157 -2.14 7.36 15.93
C THR A 157 -0.71 7.56 16.38
N ARG A 158 -0.12 6.55 17.02
CA ARG A 158 1.30 6.55 17.44
C ARG A 158 2.25 6.79 16.25
N ASN A 159 2.02 6.13 15.13
CA ASN A 159 2.84 6.32 13.95
C ASN A 159 2.66 7.73 13.36
N PHE A 160 1.42 8.26 13.35
CA PHE A 160 1.13 9.60 12.84
C PHE A 160 1.78 10.72 13.66
N GLU A 161 2.02 10.52 14.95
CA GLU A 161 2.75 11.48 15.79
C GLU A 161 4.17 11.75 15.30
N ARG A 162 4.80 10.79 14.63
CA ARG A 162 6.17 10.91 14.10
C ARG A 162 6.22 11.61 12.74
N ILE A 163 5.15 11.54 11.96
CA ILE A 163 5.07 12.12 10.60
C ILE A 163 5.04 13.65 10.71
N THR A 164 5.98 14.33 10.11
CA THR A 164 6.07 15.81 10.11
C THR A 164 5.06 16.43 9.13
N ILE A 165 4.92 17.76 9.16
CA ILE A 165 4.09 18.48 8.17
C ILE A 165 4.69 18.37 6.77
N GLU A 166 6.00 18.37 6.64
CA GLU A 166 6.68 18.21 5.36
C GLU A 166 6.45 16.80 4.80
N ASP A 167 6.58 15.76 5.65
CA ASP A 167 6.25 14.38 5.25
C ASP A 167 4.80 14.26 4.76
N ILE A 168 3.84 14.87 5.49
CA ILE A 168 2.41 14.90 5.08
C ILE A 168 2.27 15.49 3.68
N ASP A 169 2.96 16.58 3.39
CA ASP A 169 2.88 17.25 2.09
C ASP A 169 3.42 16.39 0.95
N ASN A 170 4.55 15.75 1.19
CA ASN A 170 5.19 14.86 0.23
C ASN A 170 4.38 13.57 0.01
N ILE A 171 3.86 12.97 1.08
CA ILE A 171 2.98 11.79 1.02
C ILE A 171 1.69 12.10 0.26
N CYS A 172 1.01 13.21 0.59
CA CYS A 172 -0.22 13.59 -0.12
C CYS A 172 0.02 13.82 -1.62
N ARG A 173 1.18 14.41 -1.98
CA ARG A 173 1.58 14.54 -3.38
C ARG A 173 1.77 13.17 -4.03
N ALA A 174 2.49 12.25 -3.38
CA ALA A 174 2.73 10.90 -3.89
C ALA A 174 1.44 10.13 -4.16
N CYS A 175 0.44 10.24 -3.28
CA CYS A 175 -0.84 9.56 -3.41
C CYS A 175 -1.77 10.15 -4.49
N CYS A 176 -1.48 11.35 -5.01
CA CYS A 176 -2.37 12.08 -5.92
C CYS A 176 -1.85 12.20 -7.36
N HIS A 177 -0.63 11.74 -7.63
CA HIS A 177 0.01 11.90 -8.94
C HIS A 177 0.71 10.62 -9.38
N TYR A 178 0.03 9.84 -10.22
CA TYR A 178 0.57 8.62 -10.80
C TYR A 178 0.93 8.81 -12.27
N ASP A 179 2.06 8.27 -12.69
CA ASP A 179 2.39 8.14 -14.10
C ASP A 179 1.70 6.88 -14.67
N LEU A 180 0.43 7.05 -15.03
CA LEU A 180 -0.41 5.97 -15.54
C LEU A 180 -0.19 5.78 -17.04
N ARG A 181 0.08 4.55 -17.44
CA ARG A 181 0.02 4.08 -18.83
C ARG A 181 -1.01 2.97 -18.99
N LYS A 182 -1.44 2.72 -20.21
CA LYS A 182 -2.24 1.52 -20.51
C LYS A 182 -1.39 0.28 -20.23
N LEU A 183 -1.93 -0.61 -19.42
CA LEU A 183 -1.32 -1.89 -19.14
C LEU A 183 -1.57 -2.87 -20.29
N THR A 184 -0.60 -3.73 -20.56
CA THR A 184 -0.77 -4.86 -21.45
C THR A 184 -1.78 -5.86 -20.88
N ASP A 185 -2.33 -6.74 -21.70
CA ASP A 185 -3.26 -7.76 -21.23
C ASP A 185 -2.62 -8.69 -20.19
N ASP A 186 -1.33 -8.98 -20.34
CA ASP A 186 -0.58 -9.78 -19.38
C ASP A 186 -0.43 -9.07 -18.03
N GLU A 187 -0.01 -7.82 -18.03
CA GLU A 187 0.06 -7.02 -16.79
C GLU A 187 -1.29 -6.92 -16.08
N GLN A 188 -2.37 -6.75 -16.84
CA GLN A 188 -3.71 -6.68 -16.26
C GLN A 188 -4.17 -8.00 -15.62
N ARG A 189 -3.85 -9.15 -16.22
CA ARG A 189 -4.16 -10.46 -15.62
C ARG A 189 -3.43 -10.72 -14.30
N ARG A 190 -2.29 -10.07 -14.09
CA ARG A 190 -1.47 -10.17 -12.89
C ARG A 190 -1.80 -9.13 -11.82
N LEU A 191 -2.77 -8.24 -12.09
CA LEU A 191 -3.13 -7.11 -11.23
C LEU A 191 -4.50 -7.31 -10.59
N HIS A 192 -4.53 -7.24 -9.25
CA HIS A 192 -5.76 -7.13 -8.46
C HIS A 192 -5.87 -5.73 -7.85
N LEU A 193 -7.06 -5.14 -7.95
CA LEU A 193 -7.41 -3.84 -7.38
C LEU A 193 -8.52 -4.04 -6.35
N ASP A 194 -8.30 -3.58 -5.12
CA ASP A 194 -9.24 -3.67 -4.01
C ASP A 194 -9.63 -2.27 -3.49
N PHE A 195 -10.91 -2.03 -3.26
CA PHE A 195 -11.41 -0.76 -2.75
C PHE A 195 -12.57 -0.98 -1.78
N GLY A 196 -12.63 -0.16 -0.74
CA GLY A 196 -13.87 -0.02 0.02
C GLY A 196 -14.93 0.76 -0.79
N GLU A 197 -16.21 0.38 -0.67
CA GLU A 197 -17.31 1.10 -1.32
C GLU A 197 -17.37 2.57 -0.89
N LYS A 198 -17.01 2.84 0.39
CA LYS A 198 -16.96 4.19 0.96
C LYS A 198 -15.60 4.87 0.81
N ASP A 199 -14.68 4.26 0.08
CA ASP A 199 -13.36 4.81 -0.15
C ASP A 199 -13.43 6.04 -1.05
N PHE A 200 -12.82 7.16 -0.58
CA PHE A 200 -12.72 8.38 -1.37
C PHE A 200 -11.87 8.19 -2.63
N ASP A 201 -10.84 7.36 -2.56
CA ASP A 201 -9.92 7.12 -3.67
C ASP A 201 -10.58 6.34 -4.80
N TRP A 202 -11.58 5.53 -4.51
CA TRP A 202 -12.40 4.87 -5.52
C TRP A 202 -13.09 5.87 -6.46
N LYS A 203 -13.49 7.06 -5.97
CA LYS A 203 -14.12 8.10 -6.81
C LYS A 203 -13.23 8.59 -7.94
N TYR A 204 -11.90 8.54 -7.75
CA TYR A 204 -10.93 8.84 -8.78
C TYR A 204 -10.66 7.62 -9.66
N SER A 205 -10.37 6.48 -9.04
CA SER A 205 -9.96 5.25 -9.72
C SER A 205 -11.04 4.67 -10.64
N ARG A 206 -12.33 4.80 -10.31
CA ARG A 206 -13.44 4.38 -11.18
C ARG A 206 -13.47 5.03 -12.56
N LYS A 207 -12.75 6.17 -12.75
CA LYS A 207 -12.63 6.86 -14.03
C LYS A 207 -11.40 6.43 -14.82
N THR A 208 -10.36 6.01 -14.13
CA THR A 208 -9.07 5.69 -14.72
C THR A 208 -8.87 4.20 -14.95
N VAL A 209 -9.37 3.35 -14.04
CA VAL A 209 -9.27 1.88 -14.18
C VAL A 209 -9.84 1.40 -15.53
N PRO A 210 -11.05 1.80 -15.98
CA PRO A 210 -11.57 1.37 -17.27
C PRO A 210 -10.77 1.84 -18.47
N VAL A 211 -9.95 2.88 -18.32
CA VAL A 211 -9.14 3.45 -19.41
C VAL A 211 -7.77 2.81 -19.50
N TYR A 212 -7.14 2.58 -18.36
CA TYR A 212 -5.73 2.16 -18.30
C TYR A 212 -5.55 0.66 -18.04
N MET A 213 -6.52 0.04 -17.34
CA MET A 213 -6.43 -1.37 -16.91
C MET A 213 -7.80 -2.06 -16.82
N PRO A 214 -8.59 -2.05 -17.94
CA PRO A 214 -9.99 -2.51 -17.94
C PRO A 214 -10.17 -4.02 -17.66
N LYS A 215 -9.11 -4.81 -17.79
CA LYS A 215 -9.13 -6.26 -17.58
C LYS A 215 -8.50 -6.68 -16.25
N ALA A 216 -8.02 -5.73 -15.44
CA ALA A 216 -7.52 -6.02 -14.10
C ALA A 216 -8.68 -6.54 -13.22
N GLU A 217 -8.38 -7.46 -12.31
CA GLU A 217 -9.37 -7.91 -11.34
C GLU A 217 -9.71 -6.76 -10.39
N LEU A 218 -10.99 -6.40 -10.31
CA LEU A 218 -11.47 -5.30 -9.49
C LEU A 218 -12.48 -5.79 -8.48
N VAL A 219 -12.20 -5.55 -7.19
CA VAL A 219 -13.10 -5.86 -6.08
C VAL A 219 -13.48 -4.57 -5.36
N ILE A 220 -14.79 -4.40 -5.12
CA ILE A 220 -15.33 -3.33 -4.29
C ILE A 220 -15.93 -3.95 -3.05
N ARG A 221 -15.45 -3.59 -1.86
CA ARG A 221 -15.86 -4.13 -0.56
C ARG A 221 -17.08 -3.38 -0.02
N PRO A 222 -18.28 -3.98 0.00
CA PRO A 222 -19.49 -3.30 0.43
C PRO A 222 -19.39 -2.80 1.87
N GLY A 223 -19.73 -1.53 2.10
CA GLY A 223 -19.77 -0.93 3.42
C GLY A 223 -18.41 -0.51 4.02
N TYR A 224 -17.28 -0.94 3.47
CA TYR A 224 -15.96 -0.62 4.00
C TYR A 224 -15.43 0.73 3.53
N PRO A 225 -14.77 1.51 4.40
CA PRO A 225 -13.98 2.68 4.04
C PRO A 225 -12.59 2.28 3.54
N HIS A 226 -11.75 3.26 3.29
CA HIS A 226 -10.37 3.16 2.77
C HIS A 226 -9.51 2.13 3.50
N CYS A 227 -9.02 1.10 2.81
CA CYS A 227 -8.17 0.00 3.31
C CYS A 227 -8.67 -0.69 4.60
N ALA A 228 -9.98 -0.59 4.91
CA ALA A 228 -10.49 -1.07 6.20
C ALA A 228 -10.82 -2.56 6.22
N TYR A 229 -11.00 -3.19 5.07
CA TYR A 229 -11.34 -4.62 5.03
C TYR A 229 -10.21 -5.49 5.61
N MET A 230 -8.96 -5.17 5.30
CA MET A 230 -7.79 -5.85 5.87
C MET A 230 -7.77 -5.76 7.41
N ALA A 231 -8.07 -4.58 7.97
CA ALA A 231 -8.09 -4.39 9.43
C ALA A 231 -9.24 -5.13 10.12
N ALA A 232 -10.40 -5.21 9.46
CA ALA A 232 -11.59 -5.87 10.00
C ALA A 232 -11.57 -7.40 9.84
N GLU A 233 -11.07 -7.89 8.70
CA GLU A 233 -11.11 -9.30 8.30
C GLU A 233 -9.74 -9.80 7.83
N PRO A 234 -8.67 -9.67 8.66
CA PRO A 234 -7.30 -9.94 8.22
C PRO A 234 -7.08 -11.36 7.72
N LYS A 235 -7.72 -12.35 8.35
CA LYS A 235 -7.64 -13.76 7.93
C LYS A 235 -8.22 -13.95 6.53
N ALA A 236 -9.47 -13.52 6.33
CA ALA A 236 -10.14 -13.66 5.04
C ALA A 236 -9.42 -12.88 3.93
N TYR A 237 -8.84 -11.72 4.27
CA TYR A 237 -8.08 -10.90 3.34
C TYR A 237 -6.79 -11.60 2.87
N VAL A 238 -6.00 -12.13 3.81
CA VAL A 238 -4.75 -12.86 3.49
C VAL A 238 -5.05 -14.16 2.73
N GLU A 239 -6.10 -14.89 3.09
CA GLU A 239 -6.52 -16.09 2.34
C GLU A 239 -6.87 -15.77 0.87
N GLN A 240 -7.48 -14.61 0.59
CA GLN A 240 -7.77 -14.16 -0.78
C GLN A 240 -6.49 -13.78 -1.53
N ILE A 241 -5.53 -13.13 -0.86
CA ILE A 241 -4.22 -12.83 -1.43
C ILE A 241 -3.51 -14.13 -1.82
N GLU A 242 -3.44 -15.12 -0.94
CA GLU A 242 -2.81 -16.41 -1.25
C GLU A 242 -3.52 -17.17 -2.37
N ALA A 243 -4.86 -17.13 -2.40
CA ALA A 243 -5.64 -17.71 -3.49
C ALA A 243 -5.37 -17.01 -4.83
N PHE A 244 -5.16 -15.69 -4.84
CA PHE A 244 -4.79 -14.95 -6.03
C PHE A 244 -3.37 -15.28 -6.51
N MET A 245 -2.42 -15.45 -5.59
CA MET A 245 -1.05 -15.88 -5.90
C MET A 245 -1.01 -17.29 -6.51
N GLY A 246 -1.84 -18.21 -6.00
CA GLY A 246 -1.89 -19.61 -6.46
C GLY A 246 -2.60 -19.85 -7.79
N ARG A 247 -3.18 -18.83 -8.42
CA ARG A 247 -3.81 -18.98 -9.73
C ARG A 247 -2.74 -19.18 -10.81
N GLU A 248 -2.83 -20.29 -11.54
CA GLU A 248 -2.00 -20.48 -12.73
C GLU A 248 -2.21 -19.32 -13.72
N ALA A 249 -1.12 -18.84 -14.34
CA ALA A 249 -1.23 -17.93 -15.47
C ALA A 249 -1.95 -18.71 -16.59
N SER A 250 -3.25 -18.43 -16.77
CA SER A 250 -4.03 -19.06 -17.85
C SER A 250 -3.34 -18.72 -19.19
N CYS A 251 -2.62 -19.68 -19.72
CA CYS A 251 -2.17 -19.63 -21.12
C CYS A 251 -3.43 -19.70 -21.99
N CYS A 252 -3.84 -18.56 -22.55
CA CYS A 252 -4.73 -18.47 -23.71
C CYS A 252 -3.96 -17.92 -24.89
#